data_3dedde4725a912ead023d68614e52d8c
#
_entry.id   3dedde4725a912ead023d68614e52d8c
#
_cell.length_a   1.000
_cell.length_b   1.000
_cell.length_c   1.000
_cell.angle_alpha   90.00
_cell.angle_beta   90.00
_cell.angle_gamma   90.00
#
_symmetry.space_group_name_H-M   'P 1'
#
loop_
_entity.id
_entity.type
_entity.pdbx_description
1 polymer ?
#
loop_
_entity_poly.entity_id
_entity_poly.type
_entity_poly.pdbx_seq_one_letter_code
_entity_poly.pdbx_strand_id
1 'polypeptide(L)'
;MQSPRTLDDLPFAPELHALPDDGELAIEGDYDRLLFPGRSFADADAGGARFTECAFAGAGFDGGRLRRARLSDVWFSETRLVAVDMAESSLTDVWFSGCVFAGVQSFSCVGRRVLLRGCKLDSVNFRNSKLTEVTFEDCVLRDVDFGSGKLVKVRFTGSTLVGVDFTRVQCKDVDLRGARLGSDDAPGIKAGYDSLSGTRIDRLQLMTLAPLLAQQLGIRVTD
;
A
#
# COMPACT_ATOMS: atom_id res chain seq x y z
N MET A 1 -11.61 11.83 9.74
CA MET A 1 -11.36 10.71 10.66
C MET A 1 -9.92 10.87 11.14
N GLN A 2 -9.67 10.96 12.44
CA GLN A 2 -8.29 10.94 12.93
C GLN A 2 -7.73 9.54 12.71
N SER A 3 -6.57 9.44 12.07
CA SER A 3 -5.95 8.14 11.85
C SER A 3 -5.26 7.68 13.14
N PRO A 4 -5.48 6.43 13.56
CA PRO A 4 -4.88 5.89 14.77
C PRO A 4 -3.34 5.91 14.67
N ARG A 5 -2.68 6.26 15.76
CA ARG A 5 -1.21 6.21 15.88
C ARG A 5 -0.75 5.10 16.81
N THR A 6 -1.59 4.76 17.75
CA THR A 6 -1.37 3.71 18.74
C THR A 6 -2.56 2.76 18.77
N LEU A 7 -2.40 1.63 19.42
CA LEU A 7 -3.48 0.66 19.62
C LEU A 7 -4.68 1.31 20.33
N ASP A 8 -4.42 2.15 21.33
CA ASP A 8 -5.45 2.80 22.14
C ASP A 8 -6.28 3.85 21.37
N ASP A 9 -5.78 4.31 20.21
CA ASP A 9 -6.53 5.24 19.35
C ASP A 9 -7.61 4.54 18.51
N LEU A 10 -7.63 3.21 18.48
CA LEU A 10 -8.60 2.44 17.71
C LEU A 10 -9.98 2.50 18.38
N PRO A 11 -11.06 2.76 17.63
CA PRO A 11 -12.41 2.81 18.21
C PRO A 11 -12.82 1.51 18.91
N PHE A 12 -12.27 0.40 18.46
CA PHE A 12 -12.53 -0.96 18.95
C PHE A 12 -11.45 -1.50 19.90
N ALA A 13 -10.45 -0.69 20.26
CA ALA A 13 -9.37 -1.13 21.17
C ALA A 13 -9.87 -1.78 22.48
N PRO A 14 -10.90 -1.24 23.16
CA PRO A 14 -11.39 -1.84 24.40
C PRO A 14 -12.03 -3.22 24.23
N GLU A 15 -12.40 -3.58 23.03
CA GLU A 15 -13.06 -4.85 22.68
C GLU A 15 -12.11 -5.90 22.12
N LEU A 16 -10.83 -5.54 21.96
CA LEU A 16 -9.84 -6.46 21.40
C LEU A 16 -9.50 -7.57 22.41
N HIS A 17 -9.50 -8.81 21.92
CA HIS A 17 -9.05 -9.99 22.64
C HIS A 17 -7.81 -10.56 21.97
N ALA A 18 -6.80 -10.94 22.76
CA ALA A 18 -5.61 -11.58 22.17
C ALA A 18 -5.97 -12.92 21.52
N LEU A 19 -5.43 -13.17 20.33
CA LEU A 19 -5.53 -14.50 19.72
C LEU A 19 -4.92 -15.54 20.69
N PRO A 20 -5.58 -16.67 20.98
CA PRO A 20 -5.02 -17.74 21.78
C PRO A 20 -3.65 -18.22 21.28
N ASP A 21 -2.78 -18.70 22.15
CA ASP A 21 -1.41 -19.09 21.79
C ASP A 21 -1.35 -20.21 20.73
N ASP A 22 -2.34 -21.08 20.71
CA ASP A 22 -2.53 -22.15 19.73
C ASP A 22 -3.39 -21.72 18.52
N GLY A 23 -3.85 -20.46 18.50
CA GLY A 23 -4.67 -19.93 17.41
C GLY A 23 -3.86 -19.78 16.12
N GLU A 24 -4.37 -20.34 15.04
CA GLU A 24 -3.78 -20.26 13.70
C GLU A 24 -4.68 -19.49 12.74
N LEU A 25 -4.07 -19.00 11.66
CA LEU A 25 -4.84 -18.46 10.55
C LEU A 25 -5.28 -19.60 9.63
N ALA A 26 -6.55 -19.58 9.21
CA ALA A 26 -7.14 -20.61 8.39
C ALA A 26 -7.84 -20.06 7.15
N ILE A 27 -7.95 -20.89 6.12
CA ILE A 27 -8.71 -20.59 4.92
C ILE A 27 -10.17 -20.31 5.31
N GLU A 28 -10.72 -19.21 4.75
CA GLU A 28 -12.09 -18.72 5.02
C GLU A 28 -12.37 -18.46 6.51
N GLY A 29 -11.29 -18.35 7.34
CA GLY A 29 -11.42 -18.04 8.76
C GLY A 29 -12.14 -16.71 8.99
N ASP A 30 -12.83 -16.61 10.12
CA ASP A 30 -13.55 -15.41 10.53
C ASP A 30 -12.98 -14.90 11.84
N TYR A 31 -12.35 -13.72 11.81
CA TYR A 31 -11.63 -13.11 12.91
C TYR A 31 -12.26 -11.77 13.24
N ASP A 32 -12.90 -11.68 14.38
CA ASP A 32 -13.61 -10.49 14.88
C ASP A 32 -12.98 -10.01 16.18
N ARG A 33 -12.58 -8.74 16.22
CA ARG A 33 -11.99 -8.07 17.40
C ARG A 33 -10.82 -8.82 18.03
N LEU A 34 -9.91 -9.30 17.18
CA LEU A 34 -8.72 -10.02 17.65
C LEU A 34 -7.46 -9.15 17.55
N LEU A 35 -6.65 -9.24 18.60
CA LEU A 35 -5.29 -8.73 18.65
C LEU A 35 -4.30 -9.87 18.36
N PHE A 36 -3.39 -9.62 17.41
CA PHE A 36 -2.32 -10.52 17.01
C PHE A 36 -0.97 -9.93 17.43
N PRO A 37 -0.53 -10.10 18.68
CA PRO A 37 0.68 -9.47 19.19
C PRO A 37 1.93 -10.26 18.82
N GLY A 38 2.90 -9.65 18.13
CA GLY A 38 4.26 -10.17 17.93
C GLY A 38 4.38 -11.55 17.30
N ARG A 39 3.33 -12.07 16.68
CA ARG A 39 3.32 -13.45 16.14
C ARG A 39 3.90 -13.53 14.74
N SER A 40 4.53 -14.67 14.47
CA SER A 40 4.97 -15.04 13.13
C SER A 40 3.96 -16.00 12.50
N PHE A 41 3.53 -15.66 11.28
CA PHE A 41 2.64 -16.46 10.44
C PHE A 41 3.38 -16.88 9.17
N ALA A 42 4.43 -17.68 9.33
CA ALA A 42 5.18 -18.21 8.20
C ALA A 42 4.31 -19.18 7.41
N ASP A 43 4.24 -18.99 6.08
CA ASP A 43 3.48 -19.84 5.15
C ASP A 43 1.99 -20.04 5.50
N ALA A 44 1.43 -19.21 6.39
CA ALA A 44 0.02 -19.34 6.78
C ALA A 44 -0.91 -19.15 5.58
N ASP A 45 -1.93 -20.00 5.48
CA ASP A 45 -2.96 -19.87 4.46
C ASP A 45 -4.29 -19.39 5.08
N ALA A 46 -4.55 -18.09 4.90
CA ALA A 46 -5.80 -17.45 5.28
C ALA A 46 -6.55 -16.94 4.02
N GLY A 47 -6.49 -17.71 2.94
CA GLY A 47 -7.21 -17.40 1.71
C GLY A 47 -8.70 -17.26 1.96
N GLY A 48 -9.30 -16.14 1.50
CA GLY A 48 -10.73 -15.84 1.71
C GLY A 48 -11.13 -15.46 3.13
N ALA A 49 -10.22 -15.43 4.08
CA ALA A 49 -10.49 -15.08 5.47
C ALA A 49 -11.08 -13.67 5.62
N ARG A 50 -11.81 -13.45 6.70
CA ARG A 50 -12.35 -12.15 7.11
C ARG A 50 -11.67 -11.69 8.39
N PHE A 51 -11.28 -10.44 8.40
CA PHE A 51 -10.77 -9.74 9.57
C PHE A 51 -11.61 -8.50 9.78
N THR A 52 -12.29 -8.42 10.91
CA THR A 52 -13.14 -7.28 11.27
C THR A 52 -12.67 -6.74 12.61
N GLU A 53 -12.41 -5.42 12.67
CA GLU A 53 -11.96 -4.76 13.89
C GLU A 53 -10.75 -5.45 14.55
N CYS A 54 -9.78 -5.87 13.74
CA CYS A 54 -8.60 -6.61 14.19
C CYS A 54 -7.35 -5.72 14.25
N ALA A 55 -6.39 -6.12 15.10
CA ALA A 55 -5.11 -5.43 15.22
C ALA A 55 -3.93 -6.42 15.15
N PHE A 56 -2.98 -6.14 14.25
CA PHE A 56 -1.70 -6.85 14.13
C PHE A 56 -0.59 -5.94 14.64
N ALA A 57 -0.02 -6.23 15.79
CA ALA A 57 1.02 -5.43 16.43
C ALA A 57 2.35 -6.20 16.45
N GLY A 58 3.32 -5.75 15.65
CA GLY A 58 4.63 -6.41 15.53
C GLY A 58 4.57 -7.81 14.90
N ALA A 59 3.51 -8.12 14.16
CA ALA A 59 3.35 -9.43 13.54
C ALA A 59 4.28 -9.62 12.33
N GLY A 60 4.58 -10.85 11.97
CA GLY A 60 5.35 -11.22 10.80
C GLY A 60 4.60 -12.20 9.91
N PHE A 61 4.50 -11.88 8.63
CA PHE A 61 4.07 -12.79 7.59
C PHE A 61 5.25 -13.03 6.67
N ASP A 62 5.74 -14.25 6.59
CA ASP A 62 6.82 -14.65 5.71
C ASP A 62 6.31 -15.77 4.79
N GLY A 63 6.10 -15.46 3.51
CA GLY A 63 5.29 -16.28 2.63
C GLY A 63 3.80 -16.20 3.00
N GLY A 64 3.06 -17.24 2.64
CA GLY A 64 1.66 -17.38 3.00
C GLY A 64 0.68 -16.66 2.08
N ARG A 65 -0.60 -16.89 2.34
CA ARG A 65 -1.70 -16.46 1.49
C ARG A 65 -2.78 -15.74 2.27
N LEU A 66 -3.05 -14.50 1.86
CA LEU A 66 -4.21 -13.70 2.23
C LEU A 66 -5.05 -13.38 0.98
N ARG A 67 -4.94 -14.25 -0.04
CA ARG A 67 -5.65 -14.09 -1.30
C ARG A 67 -7.14 -14.07 -1.08
N ARG A 68 -7.84 -13.08 -1.67
CA ARG A 68 -9.28 -12.84 -1.49
C ARG A 68 -9.70 -12.59 -0.04
N ALA A 69 -8.76 -12.33 0.86
CA ALA A 69 -9.09 -11.94 2.23
C ALA A 69 -9.86 -10.60 2.23
N ARG A 70 -10.72 -10.44 3.22
CA ARG A 70 -11.48 -9.22 3.47
C ARG A 70 -11.06 -8.63 4.79
N LEU A 71 -10.57 -7.41 4.74
CA LEU A 71 -10.11 -6.66 5.89
C LEU A 71 -11.00 -5.43 6.04
N SER A 72 -11.69 -5.31 7.17
CA SER A 72 -12.54 -4.17 7.51
C SER A 72 -12.18 -3.66 8.89
N ASP A 73 -11.83 -2.37 8.99
CA ASP A 73 -11.41 -1.75 10.25
C ASP A 73 -10.24 -2.50 10.89
N VAL A 74 -9.16 -2.71 10.11
CA VAL A 74 -7.99 -3.47 10.55
C VAL A 74 -6.77 -2.55 10.68
N TRP A 75 -6.04 -2.72 11.75
CA TRP A 75 -4.82 -1.97 12.02
C TRP A 75 -3.59 -2.88 12.05
N PHE A 76 -2.56 -2.49 11.30
CA PHE A 76 -1.25 -3.12 11.29
C PHE A 76 -0.22 -2.13 11.79
N SER A 77 0.50 -2.48 12.84
CA SER A 77 1.62 -1.71 13.37
C SER A 77 2.89 -2.53 13.36
N GLU A 78 3.97 -1.94 12.83
CA GLU A 78 5.31 -2.56 12.80
C GLU A 78 5.29 -4.00 12.26
N THR A 79 4.33 -4.28 11.39
CA THR A 79 4.12 -5.61 10.81
C THR A 79 5.00 -5.79 9.58
N ARG A 80 5.58 -6.97 9.44
CA ARG A 80 6.36 -7.38 8.27
C ARG A 80 5.55 -8.30 7.38
N LEU A 81 5.43 -7.96 6.11
CA LEU A 81 4.79 -8.78 5.07
C LEU A 81 5.84 -9.05 3.98
N VAL A 82 6.38 -10.25 3.95
CA VAL A 82 7.43 -10.67 3.02
C VAL A 82 6.90 -11.78 2.12
N ALA A 83 6.94 -11.59 0.80
CA ALA A 83 6.48 -12.55 -0.22
C ALA A 83 5.03 -13.06 0.00
N VAL A 84 4.17 -12.24 0.60
CA VAL A 84 2.77 -12.60 0.89
C VAL A 84 1.89 -12.43 -0.37
N ASP A 85 1.04 -13.42 -0.65
CA ASP A 85 0.00 -13.30 -1.68
C ASP A 85 -1.28 -12.69 -1.08
N MET A 86 -1.52 -11.42 -1.37
CA MET A 86 -2.74 -10.66 -1.04
C MET A 86 -3.59 -10.36 -2.28
N ALA A 87 -3.39 -11.09 -3.37
CA ALA A 87 -4.13 -10.85 -4.60
C ALA A 87 -5.64 -10.96 -4.40
N GLU A 88 -6.38 -10.13 -5.14
CA GLU A 88 -7.86 -10.12 -5.12
C GLU A 88 -8.46 -9.80 -3.73
N SER A 89 -7.64 -9.33 -2.77
CA SER A 89 -8.12 -8.96 -1.44
C SER A 89 -8.91 -7.65 -1.45
N SER A 90 -9.73 -7.45 -0.42
CA SER A 90 -10.50 -6.22 -0.20
C SER A 90 -10.12 -5.60 1.13
N LEU A 91 -9.68 -4.35 1.11
CA LEU A 91 -9.28 -3.57 2.27
C LEU A 91 -10.20 -2.34 2.39
N THR A 92 -10.92 -2.24 3.49
CA THR A 92 -11.79 -1.09 3.78
C THR A 92 -11.50 -0.59 5.18
N ASP A 93 -11.19 0.71 5.30
CA ASP A 93 -10.82 1.33 6.58
C ASP A 93 -9.65 0.61 7.25
N VAL A 94 -8.53 0.46 6.51
CA VAL A 94 -7.34 -0.25 6.97
C VAL A 94 -6.18 0.72 7.18
N TRP A 95 -5.45 0.55 8.27
CA TRP A 95 -4.30 1.37 8.62
C TRP A 95 -3.04 0.51 8.75
N PHE A 96 -1.97 0.95 8.10
CA PHE A 96 -0.63 0.37 8.22
C PHE A 96 0.30 1.45 8.78
N SER A 97 0.91 1.20 9.94
CA SER A 97 1.85 2.10 10.60
C SER A 97 3.21 1.45 10.77
N GLY A 98 4.25 2.03 10.18
CA GLY A 98 5.63 1.53 10.30
C GLY A 98 5.86 0.13 9.70
N CYS A 99 4.99 -0.32 8.79
CA CYS A 99 5.04 -1.67 8.24
C CYS A 99 6.07 -1.79 7.11
N VAL A 100 6.54 -3.03 6.90
CA VAL A 100 7.44 -3.39 5.81
C VAL A 100 6.76 -4.39 4.88
N PHE A 101 6.70 -4.03 3.60
CA PHE A 101 6.20 -4.88 2.53
C PHE A 101 7.36 -5.19 1.59
N ALA A 102 7.68 -6.46 1.40
CA ALA A 102 8.73 -6.89 0.48
C ALA A 102 8.20 -8.02 -0.43
N GLY A 103 8.19 -7.79 -1.74
CA GLY A 103 7.73 -8.77 -2.73
C GLY A 103 6.26 -9.15 -2.63
N VAL A 104 5.43 -8.31 -1.99
CA VAL A 104 4.00 -8.60 -1.76
C VAL A 104 3.20 -8.53 -3.06
N GLN A 105 2.37 -9.55 -3.29
CA GLN A 105 1.48 -9.64 -4.44
C GLN A 105 0.07 -9.19 -4.07
N SER A 106 -0.28 -7.94 -4.39
CA SER A 106 -1.61 -7.35 -4.15
C SER A 106 -2.32 -6.98 -5.45
N PHE A 107 -2.07 -7.73 -6.53
CA PHE A 107 -2.71 -7.45 -7.82
C PHE A 107 -4.23 -7.71 -7.76
N SER A 108 -4.98 -6.93 -8.53
CA SER A 108 -6.44 -6.98 -8.56
C SER A 108 -7.11 -6.74 -7.20
N CYS A 109 -6.41 -6.15 -6.23
CA CYS A 109 -7.01 -5.82 -4.95
C CYS A 109 -7.93 -4.58 -5.04
N VAL A 110 -8.81 -4.46 -4.06
CA VAL A 110 -9.67 -3.29 -3.88
C VAL A 110 -9.34 -2.63 -2.54
N GLY A 111 -8.78 -1.43 -2.58
CA GLY A 111 -8.48 -0.62 -1.39
C GLY A 111 -9.41 0.59 -1.32
N ARG A 112 -10.05 0.77 -0.19
CA ARG A 112 -10.90 1.93 0.08
C ARG A 112 -10.63 2.50 1.46
N ARG A 113 -10.30 3.80 1.54
CA ARG A 113 -9.94 4.50 2.79
C ARG A 113 -8.82 3.77 3.54
N VAL A 114 -7.71 3.54 2.82
CA VAL A 114 -6.52 2.89 3.38
C VAL A 114 -5.45 3.94 3.64
N LEU A 115 -4.85 3.90 4.81
CA LEU A 115 -3.70 4.73 5.15
C LEU A 115 -2.47 3.85 5.39
N LEU A 116 -1.39 4.17 4.67
CA LEU A 116 -0.06 3.65 4.96
C LEU A 116 0.78 4.82 5.48
N ARG A 117 1.29 4.73 6.70
CA ARG A 117 2.13 5.77 7.32
C ARG A 117 3.48 5.21 7.72
N GLY A 118 4.56 5.89 7.30
CA GLY A 118 5.93 5.49 7.64
C GLY A 118 6.32 4.10 7.14
N CYS A 119 5.61 3.59 6.12
CA CYS A 119 5.81 2.23 5.62
C CYS A 119 6.90 2.18 4.56
N LYS A 120 7.54 1.01 4.45
CA LYS A 120 8.47 0.68 3.36
C LYS A 120 7.83 -0.37 2.47
N LEU A 121 7.68 -0.02 1.18
CA LEU A 121 7.14 -0.90 0.16
C LEU A 121 8.26 -1.16 -0.87
N ASP A 122 8.71 -2.39 -0.96
CA ASP A 122 9.73 -2.83 -1.91
C ASP A 122 9.19 -3.94 -2.79
N SER A 123 9.22 -3.72 -4.12
CA SER A 123 8.77 -4.71 -5.11
C SER A 123 7.32 -5.18 -4.90
N VAL A 124 6.43 -4.26 -4.56
CA VAL A 124 5.01 -4.55 -4.31
C VAL A 124 4.21 -4.43 -5.61
N ASN A 125 3.41 -5.44 -5.88
CA ASN A 125 2.59 -5.53 -7.10
C ASN A 125 1.13 -5.17 -6.82
N PHE A 126 0.71 -3.96 -7.26
CA PHE A 126 -0.69 -3.49 -7.24
C PHE A 126 -1.33 -3.44 -8.64
N ARG A 127 -0.84 -4.24 -9.59
CA ARG A 127 -1.42 -4.25 -10.95
C ARG A 127 -2.92 -4.54 -10.93
N ASN A 128 -3.65 -3.90 -11.85
CA ASN A 128 -5.11 -4.05 -12.00
C ASN A 128 -5.93 -3.72 -10.74
N SER A 129 -5.33 -3.11 -9.72
CA SER A 129 -6.02 -2.81 -8.46
C SER A 129 -6.86 -1.53 -8.56
N LYS A 130 -7.90 -1.46 -7.70
CA LYS A 130 -8.74 -0.27 -7.56
C LYS A 130 -8.49 0.35 -6.20
N LEU A 131 -7.79 1.48 -6.16
CA LEU A 131 -7.46 2.20 -4.94
C LEU A 131 -8.25 3.51 -4.89
N THR A 132 -9.10 3.65 -3.87
CA THR A 132 -9.96 4.83 -3.69
C THR A 132 -9.74 5.41 -2.29
N GLU A 133 -9.39 6.70 -2.23
CA GLU A 133 -9.11 7.39 -0.96
C GLU A 133 -7.99 6.69 -0.17
N VAL A 134 -6.90 6.34 -0.88
CA VAL A 134 -5.71 5.74 -0.28
C VAL A 134 -4.64 6.82 -0.09
N THR A 135 -4.01 6.81 1.07
CA THR A 135 -2.93 7.74 1.38
C THR A 135 -1.66 6.98 1.75
N PHE A 136 -0.58 7.29 1.05
CA PHE A 136 0.78 6.95 1.42
C PHE A 136 1.39 8.20 2.08
N GLU A 137 1.60 8.16 3.38
CA GLU A 137 2.13 9.26 4.19
C GLU A 137 3.51 8.87 4.72
N ASP A 138 4.53 9.67 4.40
CA ASP A 138 5.92 9.44 4.83
C ASP A 138 6.45 8.03 4.51
N CYS A 139 5.99 7.46 3.39
CA CYS A 139 6.37 6.13 2.94
C CYS A 139 7.55 6.14 1.96
N VAL A 140 8.24 5.01 1.86
CA VAL A 140 9.21 4.75 0.79
C VAL A 140 8.63 3.67 -0.13
N LEU A 141 8.39 4.03 -1.39
CA LEU A 141 7.91 3.13 -2.43
C LEU A 141 9.04 2.88 -3.42
N ARG A 142 9.59 1.66 -3.41
CA ARG A 142 10.63 1.22 -4.34
C ARG A 142 10.09 0.10 -5.23
N ASP A 143 10.24 0.26 -6.55
CA ASP A 143 9.82 -0.72 -7.55
C ASP A 143 8.36 -1.20 -7.41
N VAL A 144 7.49 -0.28 -6.96
CA VAL A 144 6.05 -0.56 -6.80
C VAL A 144 5.35 -0.45 -8.16
N ASP A 145 4.52 -1.43 -8.49
CA ASP A 145 3.81 -1.51 -9.77
C ASP A 145 2.30 -1.27 -9.58
N PHE A 146 1.81 -0.13 -10.08
CA PHE A 146 0.38 0.19 -10.14
C PHE A 146 -0.24 -0.08 -11.53
N GLY A 147 0.50 -0.69 -12.45
CA GLY A 147 0.12 -0.84 -13.86
C GLY A 147 -1.30 -1.34 -14.08
N SER A 148 -1.99 -0.74 -15.04
CA SER A 148 -3.39 -1.03 -15.40
C SER A 148 -4.39 -0.86 -14.25
N GLY A 149 -3.99 -0.20 -13.16
CA GLY A 149 -4.82 0.08 -12.00
C GLY A 149 -5.72 1.31 -12.18
N LYS A 150 -6.60 1.50 -11.22
CA LYS A 150 -7.43 2.70 -11.10
C LYS A 150 -7.17 3.37 -9.75
N LEU A 151 -6.63 4.58 -9.78
CA LEU A 151 -6.32 5.39 -8.60
C LEU A 151 -7.29 6.57 -8.54
N VAL A 152 -8.10 6.65 -7.47
CA VAL A 152 -9.06 7.74 -7.27
C VAL A 152 -8.82 8.39 -5.93
N LYS A 153 -8.50 9.68 -5.90
CA LYS A 153 -8.18 10.43 -4.68
C LYS A 153 -7.04 9.78 -3.88
N VAL A 154 -5.99 9.31 -4.58
CA VAL A 154 -4.79 8.74 -3.96
C VAL A 154 -3.77 9.85 -3.69
N ARG A 155 -3.12 9.82 -2.54
CA ARG A 155 -2.13 10.81 -2.11
C ARG A 155 -0.82 10.14 -1.72
N PHE A 156 0.29 10.85 -1.99
CA PHE A 156 1.65 10.39 -1.67
C PHE A 156 2.39 11.43 -0.81
N THR A 157 1.73 11.90 0.25
CA THR A 157 2.21 12.99 1.11
C THR A 157 3.52 12.63 1.80
N GLY A 158 4.57 13.45 1.65
CA GLY A 158 5.88 13.23 2.29
C GLY A 158 6.62 11.96 1.85
N SER A 159 6.06 11.22 0.90
CA SER A 159 6.60 9.92 0.50
C SER A 159 7.71 10.04 -0.54
N THR A 160 8.56 9.04 -0.62
CA THR A 160 9.60 8.91 -1.66
C THR A 160 9.23 7.78 -2.62
N LEU A 161 9.18 8.10 -3.90
CA LEU A 161 8.90 7.16 -4.98
C LEU A 161 10.20 6.91 -5.74
N VAL A 162 10.57 5.63 -5.93
CA VAL A 162 11.76 5.21 -6.69
C VAL A 162 11.38 4.03 -7.58
N GLY A 163 11.49 4.20 -8.90
CA GLY A 163 11.21 3.13 -9.86
C GLY A 163 9.73 2.70 -9.91
N VAL A 164 8.80 3.59 -9.58
CA VAL A 164 7.37 3.26 -9.57
C VAL A 164 6.81 3.19 -10.98
N ASP A 165 5.95 2.21 -11.26
CA ASP A 165 5.33 1.98 -12.56
C ASP A 165 3.86 2.44 -12.55
N PHE A 166 3.53 3.38 -13.45
CA PHE A 166 2.16 3.88 -13.69
C PHE A 166 1.63 3.50 -15.08
N THR A 167 2.21 2.49 -15.73
CA THR A 167 1.80 2.09 -17.08
C THR A 167 0.31 1.77 -17.16
N ARG A 168 -0.42 2.48 -18.04
CA ARG A 168 -1.87 2.34 -18.26
C ARG A 168 -2.72 2.52 -17.00
N VAL A 169 -2.26 3.27 -16.02
CA VAL A 169 -3.04 3.62 -14.82
C VAL A 169 -4.08 4.66 -15.18
N GLN A 170 -5.29 4.52 -14.64
CA GLN A 170 -6.32 5.53 -14.69
C GLN A 170 -6.26 6.38 -13.42
N CYS A 171 -5.78 7.62 -13.53
CA CYS A 171 -5.68 8.54 -12.40
C CYS A 171 -6.89 9.50 -12.38
N LYS A 172 -7.50 9.65 -11.19
CA LYS A 172 -8.51 10.68 -10.93
C LYS A 172 -8.24 11.31 -9.56
N ASP A 173 -7.97 12.62 -9.54
CA ASP A 173 -7.64 13.35 -8.31
C ASP A 173 -6.46 12.73 -7.53
N VAL A 174 -5.44 12.25 -8.23
CA VAL A 174 -4.21 11.74 -7.61
C VAL A 174 -3.30 12.93 -7.25
N ASP A 175 -2.73 12.92 -6.05
CA ASP A 175 -1.88 14.01 -5.57
C ASP A 175 -0.47 13.50 -5.27
N LEU A 176 0.50 13.92 -6.07
CA LEU A 176 1.92 13.63 -5.91
C LEU A 176 2.67 14.79 -5.23
N ARG A 177 2.03 15.94 -4.99
CA ARG A 177 2.69 17.12 -4.42
C ARG A 177 3.28 16.80 -3.06
N GLY A 178 4.51 17.28 -2.84
CA GLY A 178 5.27 17.01 -1.63
C GLY A 178 5.89 15.61 -1.56
N ALA A 179 5.67 14.76 -2.56
CA ALA A 179 6.43 13.53 -2.70
C ALA A 179 7.79 13.80 -3.37
N ARG A 180 8.82 13.09 -2.95
CA ARG A 180 10.11 13.05 -3.64
C ARG A 180 10.01 12.05 -4.81
N LEU A 181 10.29 12.51 -6.02
CA LEU A 181 10.29 11.67 -7.22
C LEU A 181 11.73 11.32 -7.61
N GLY A 182 12.19 10.17 -7.14
CA GLY A 182 13.52 9.63 -7.43
C GLY A 182 14.48 9.67 -6.25
N SER A 183 15.63 9.07 -6.49
CA SER A 183 16.84 9.14 -5.67
C SER A 183 18.00 9.59 -6.56
N ASP A 184 19.20 9.69 -5.99
CA ASP A 184 20.39 10.09 -6.75
C ASP A 184 20.71 9.08 -7.88
N ASP A 185 20.32 7.82 -7.70
CA ASP A 185 20.65 6.72 -8.61
C ASP A 185 19.50 6.23 -9.49
N ALA A 186 18.25 6.66 -9.22
CA ALA A 186 17.09 6.13 -9.95
C ALA A 186 15.92 7.14 -10.05
N PRO A 187 15.20 7.16 -11.19
CA PRO A 187 14.02 8.01 -11.36
C PRO A 187 12.88 7.59 -10.42
N GLY A 188 12.03 8.54 -10.06
CA GLY A 188 10.85 8.27 -9.23
C GLY A 188 9.82 7.41 -9.94
N ILE A 189 9.54 7.75 -11.18
CA ILE A 189 8.63 7.04 -12.07
C ILE A 189 9.47 6.38 -13.15
N LYS A 190 9.37 5.07 -13.32
CA LYS A 190 10.10 4.33 -14.37
C LYS A 190 9.33 4.21 -15.68
N ALA A 191 7.99 4.20 -15.60
CA ALA A 191 7.13 4.04 -16.77
C ALA A 191 5.72 4.61 -16.52
N GLY A 192 4.97 4.87 -17.61
CA GLY A 192 3.57 5.33 -17.55
C GLY A 192 3.42 6.84 -17.43
N TYR A 193 4.34 7.62 -17.96
CA TYR A 193 4.24 9.10 -17.98
C TYR A 193 3.01 9.61 -18.72
N ASP A 194 2.54 8.90 -19.73
CA ASP A 194 1.31 9.16 -20.47
C ASP A 194 0.04 8.94 -19.63
N SER A 195 0.15 8.14 -18.59
CA SER A 195 -0.93 7.82 -17.65
C SER A 195 -1.07 8.82 -16.50
N LEU A 196 -0.21 9.84 -16.42
CA LEU A 196 -0.25 10.85 -15.35
C LEU A 196 -1.35 11.91 -15.52
N SER A 197 -2.16 11.81 -16.57
CA SER A 197 -3.35 12.67 -16.70
C SER A 197 -4.27 12.54 -15.50
N GLY A 198 -4.72 13.66 -14.92
CA GLY A 198 -5.52 13.68 -13.69
C GLY A 198 -4.71 13.62 -12.39
N THR A 199 -3.39 13.76 -12.47
CA THR A 199 -2.52 13.91 -11.29
C THR A 199 -2.21 15.40 -11.02
N ARG A 200 -1.92 15.70 -9.75
CA ARG A 200 -1.40 16.99 -9.31
C ARG A 200 0.06 16.84 -8.93
N ILE A 201 0.90 17.70 -9.46
CA ILE A 201 2.32 17.81 -9.14
C ILE A 201 2.66 19.25 -8.75
N ASP A 202 3.76 19.45 -8.05
CA ASP A 202 4.30 20.77 -7.77
C ASP A 202 5.34 21.20 -8.82
N ARG A 203 5.84 22.43 -8.67
CA ARG A 203 6.78 23.03 -9.65
C ARG A 203 8.12 22.29 -9.68
N LEU A 204 8.63 21.82 -8.54
CA LEU A 204 9.91 21.09 -8.48
C LEU A 204 9.77 19.72 -9.14
N GLN A 205 8.67 19.04 -8.89
CA GLN A 205 8.36 17.77 -9.54
C GLN A 205 8.22 17.92 -11.06
N LEU A 206 7.61 19.02 -11.54
CA LEU A 206 7.55 19.31 -12.98
C LEU A 206 8.95 19.45 -13.57
N MET A 207 9.86 20.16 -12.91
CA MET A 207 11.24 20.31 -13.38
C MET A 207 11.96 18.95 -13.45
N THR A 208 11.75 18.09 -12.45
CA THR A 208 12.31 16.73 -12.43
C THR A 208 11.74 15.85 -13.55
N LEU A 209 10.45 15.96 -13.84
CA LEU A 209 9.77 15.16 -14.84
C LEU A 209 9.92 15.69 -16.28
N ALA A 210 10.22 16.97 -16.45
CA ALA A 210 10.24 17.63 -17.77
C ALA A 210 11.12 16.92 -18.79
N PRO A 211 12.39 16.51 -18.50
CA PRO A 211 13.21 15.78 -19.47
C PRO A 211 12.58 14.44 -19.90
N LEU A 212 11.98 13.73 -18.96
CA LEU A 212 11.36 12.42 -19.20
C LEU A 212 10.06 12.58 -20.02
N LEU A 213 9.27 13.59 -19.73
CA LEU A 213 8.08 13.94 -20.51
C LEU A 213 8.45 14.38 -21.93
N ALA A 214 9.51 15.18 -22.09
CA ALA A 214 10.01 15.59 -23.40
C ALA A 214 10.44 14.36 -24.22
N GLN A 215 11.18 13.44 -23.62
CA GLN A 215 11.59 12.19 -24.24
C GLN A 215 10.38 11.35 -24.68
N GLN A 216 9.36 11.21 -23.81
CA GLN A 216 8.13 10.46 -24.10
C GLN A 216 7.36 11.06 -25.30
N LEU A 217 7.38 12.38 -25.43
CA LEU A 217 6.74 13.12 -26.53
C LEU A 217 7.63 13.20 -27.80
N GLY A 218 8.82 12.64 -27.79
CA GLY A 218 9.77 12.71 -28.89
C GLY A 218 10.39 14.10 -29.09
N ILE A 219 10.31 14.99 -28.07
CA ILE A 219 10.91 16.33 -28.10
C ILE A 219 12.41 16.19 -27.86
N ARG A 220 13.20 16.76 -28.74
CA ARG A 220 14.65 16.88 -28.59
C ARG A 220 14.96 18.21 -27.93
N VAL A 221 15.54 18.17 -26.74
CA VAL A 221 16.07 19.35 -26.05
C VAL A 221 17.51 19.52 -26.49
N THR A 222 17.84 20.68 -27.06
CA THR A 222 19.21 21.03 -27.49
C THR A 222 19.62 22.29 -26.77
N ASP A 223 20.90 22.43 -26.44
CA ASP A 223 21.49 23.64 -25.84
C ASP A 223 21.49 24.80 -26.84
#